data_04d4b544ec2672b409e37fae76a33c26
#
_entry.id   04d4b544ec2672b409e37fae76a33c26
#
_cell.length_a   1.000
_cell.length_b   1.000
_cell.length_c   1.000
_cell.angle_alpha   90.00
_cell.angle_beta   90.00
_cell.angle_gamma   90.00
#
_symmetry.space_group_name_H-M   'P 1'
#
loop_
_entity.id
_entity.type
_entity.pdbx_description
1 polymer ?
#
loop_
_entity_poly.entity_id
_entity_poly.type
_entity_poly.pdbx_seq_one_letter_code
_entity_poly.pdbx_strand_id
1 'polypeptide(L)'
;MFKQITKRISIIKIILALDLFLILTNSRLEQYEYSSFPYHMIIGHILYCSIGFLITSGLEDIIQNYLTNKKARKSSKIRILYKNILILNNKINPYGILAIMTIMTIIIYWHIPTQFNSAVSNNIRHIQMHSSFIVIGAAFYTISKKLSKIQIVVLVIAIGKIAGITGFYFTLIDEAIYTYYSLIQHGQTGTIMIIMMMMIDIFSIPYIIYSYLKKS
;
A
#
# COMPACT_ATOMS: atom_id res chain seq x y z
N MET A 1 -9.88 30.62 -4.53
CA MET A 1 -9.16 30.13 -3.33
C MET A 1 -9.13 28.59 -3.24
N PHE A 2 -10.22 27.88 -3.19
CA PHE A 2 -10.27 26.40 -3.09
C PHE A 2 -9.46 25.65 -4.19
N LYS A 3 -9.55 26.04 -5.47
CA LYS A 3 -8.80 25.41 -6.58
C LYS A 3 -7.28 25.53 -6.48
N GLN A 4 -6.78 26.61 -5.89
CA GLN A 4 -5.34 26.79 -5.66
C GLN A 4 -4.84 25.89 -4.53
N ILE A 5 -5.66 25.69 -3.49
CA ILE A 5 -5.36 24.83 -2.35
C ILE A 5 -5.28 23.37 -2.81
N THR A 6 -6.27 22.89 -3.57
CA THR A 6 -6.26 21.51 -4.08
C THR A 6 -5.06 21.24 -4.98
N LYS A 7 -4.68 22.18 -5.87
CA LYS A 7 -3.49 22.02 -6.72
C LYS A 7 -2.20 21.94 -5.90
N ARG A 8 -2.08 22.75 -4.84
CA ARG A 8 -0.90 22.69 -3.94
C ARG A 8 -0.82 21.36 -3.22
N ILE A 9 -1.93 20.86 -2.67
CA ILE A 9 -1.99 19.56 -1.98
C ILE A 9 -1.57 18.42 -2.91
N SER A 10 -2.03 18.42 -4.17
CA SER A 10 -1.67 17.39 -5.15
C SER A 10 -0.17 17.36 -5.44
N ILE A 11 0.45 18.52 -5.58
CA ILE A 11 1.90 18.65 -5.79
C ILE A 11 2.66 18.18 -4.55
N ILE A 12 2.22 18.56 -3.36
CA ILE A 12 2.83 18.12 -2.09
C ILE A 12 2.81 16.60 -1.97
N LYS A 13 1.72 15.94 -2.32
CA LYS A 13 1.64 14.45 -2.32
C LYS A 13 2.72 13.83 -3.21
N ILE A 14 2.91 14.36 -4.41
CA ILE A 14 3.91 13.84 -5.35
C ILE A 14 5.33 14.11 -4.85
N ILE A 15 5.60 15.33 -4.34
CA ILE A 15 6.92 15.66 -3.77
C ILE A 15 7.21 14.73 -2.60
N LEU A 16 6.27 14.56 -1.68
CA LEU A 16 6.43 13.67 -0.54
C LEU A 16 6.69 12.21 -0.98
N ALA A 17 6.02 11.73 -2.01
CA ALA A 17 6.26 10.39 -2.55
C ALA A 17 7.66 10.26 -3.17
N LEU A 18 8.13 11.29 -3.88
CA LEU A 18 9.48 11.31 -4.46
C LEU A 18 10.56 11.40 -3.36
N ASP A 19 10.34 12.22 -2.34
CA ASP A 19 11.26 12.32 -1.20
C ASP A 19 11.34 10.98 -0.47
N LEU A 20 10.22 10.33 -0.18
CA LEU A 20 10.19 8.98 0.41
C LEU A 20 10.92 7.97 -0.47
N PHE A 21 10.72 8.00 -1.77
CA PHE A 21 11.39 7.11 -2.70
C PHE A 21 12.92 7.32 -2.67
N LEU A 22 13.38 8.57 -2.73
CA LEU A 22 14.81 8.90 -2.65
C LEU A 22 15.43 8.50 -1.31
N ILE A 23 14.69 8.65 -0.21
CA ILE A 23 15.13 8.21 1.10
C ILE A 23 15.29 6.70 1.14
N LEU A 24 14.30 5.93 0.67
CA LEU A 24 14.31 4.47 0.71
C LEU A 24 15.34 3.84 -0.24
N THR A 25 15.64 4.50 -1.36
CA THR A 25 16.70 4.05 -2.29
C THR A 25 18.10 4.53 -1.90
N ASN A 26 18.24 5.18 -0.73
CA ASN A 26 19.56 5.52 -0.21
C ASN A 26 20.32 4.27 0.24
N SER A 27 21.58 4.16 -0.17
CA SER A 27 22.42 2.98 0.08
C SER A 27 22.54 2.58 1.56
N ARG A 28 22.50 3.54 2.48
CA ARG A 28 22.56 3.25 3.93
C ARG A 28 21.26 2.60 4.44
N LEU A 29 20.11 3.07 3.97
CA LEU A 29 18.82 2.49 4.34
C LEU A 29 18.63 1.13 3.68
N GLU A 30 19.06 0.97 2.45
CA GLU A 30 19.08 -0.31 1.76
C GLU A 30 19.93 -1.34 2.51
N GLN A 31 21.14 -0.97 2.97
CA GLN A 31 21.95 -1.85 3.82
C GLN A 31 21.28 -2.18 5.15
N TYR A 32 20.58 -1.22 5.76
CA TYR A 32 19.84 -1.47 6.99
C TYR A 32 18.68 -2.43 6.75
N GLU A 33 18.00 -2.34 5.62
CA GLU A 33 16.92 -3.25 5.20
C GLU A 33 17.44 -4.69 5.09
N TYR A 34 18.61 -4.90 4.48
CA TYR A 34 19.24 -6.23 4.42
C TYR A 34 19.65 -6.78 5.80
N SER A 35 19.91 -5.93 6.76
CA SER A 35 20.34 -6.34 8.10
C SER A 35 19.22 -6.50 9.11
N SER A 36 18.02 -5.99 8.83
CA SER A 36 16.90 -5.92 9.76
C SER A 36 15.62 -6.47 9.16
N PHE A 37 15.26 -7.69 9.52
CA PHE A 37 14.03 -8.33 9.05
C PHE A 37 12.76 -7.56 9.43
N PRO A 38 12.59 -7.02 10.67
CA PRO A 38 11.43 -6.20 11.00
C PRO A 38 11.30 -4.97 10.10
N TYR A 39 12.42 -4.32 9.80
CA TYR A 39 12.40 -3.14 8.92
C TYR A 39 12.02 -3.54 7.49
N HIS A 40 12.66 -4.56 6.92
CA HIS A 40 12.39 -5.03 5.57
C HIS A 40 10.91 -5.44 5.41
N MET A 41 10.45 -6.35 6.28
CA MET A 41 9.13 -6.98 6.16
C MET A 41 7.97 -6.02 6.44
N ILE A 42 8.15 -5.07 7.35
CA ILE A 42 7.05 -4.22 7.82
C ILE A 42 7.22 -2.80 7.31
N ILE A 43 8.29 -2.12 7.75
CA ILE A 43 8.46 -0.69 7.49
C ILE A 43 8.69 -0.43 6.01
N GLY A 44 9.62 -1.17 5.37
CA GLY A 44 9.91 -1.04 3.95
C GLY A 44 8.65 -1.21 3.10
N HIS A 45 7.92 -2.31 3.29
CA HIS A 45 6.70 -2.58 2.50
C HIS A 45 5.61 -1.52 2.70
N ILE A 46 5.38 -1.05 3.93
CA ILE A 46 4.40 0.01 4.21
C ILE A 46 4.81 1.33 3.52
N LEU A 47 6.10 1.69 3.57
CA LEU A 47 6.57 2.92 2.96
C LEU A 47 6.48 2.88 1.42
N TYR A 48 6.84 1.75 0.77
CA TYR A 48 6.66 1.59 -0.67
C TYR A 48 5.18 1.60 -1.08
N CYS A 49 4.28 0.99 -0.30
CA CYS A 49 2.84 1.14 -0.50
C CYS A 49 2.38 2.60 -0.38
N SER A 50 2.91 3.33 0.59
CA SER A 50 2.58 4.74 0.80
C SER A 50 2.99 5.61 -0.39
N ILE A 51 4.15 5.34 -1.01
CA ILE A 51 4.60 6.00 -2.24
C ILE A 51 3.57 5.79 -3.36
N GLY A 52 3.18 4.54 -3.60
CA GLY A 52 2.20 4.21 -4.65
C GLY A 52 0.85 4.90 -4.44
N PHE A 53 0.36 4.92 -3.21
CA PHE A 53 -0.87 5.62 -2.83
C PHE A 53 -0.77 7.13 -3.07
N LEU A 54 0.30 7.77 -2.63
CA LEU A 54 0.52 9.21 -2.76
C LEU A 54 0.64 9.64 -4.23
N ILE A 55 1.44 8.92 -5.03
CA ILE A 55 1.60 9.20 -6.47
C ILE A 55 0.25 9.10 -7.15
N THR A 56 -0.48 8.00 -6.96
CA THR A 56 -1.75 7.77 -7.66
C THR A 56 -2.79 8.80 -7.26
N SER A 57 -2.90 9.13 -5.97
CA SER A 57 -3.82 10.17 -5.49
C SER A 57 -3.45 11.56 -5.99
N GLY A 58 -2.16 11.91 -6.00
CA GLY A 58 -1.67 13.21 -6.48
C GLY A 58 -1.90 13.38 -7.98
N LEU A 59 -1.62 12.35 -8.80
CA LEU A 59 -1.86 12.36 -10.23
C LEU A 59 -3.34 12.50 -10.57
N GLU A 60 -4.21 11.75 -9.89
CA GLU A 60 -5.66 11.87 -10.11
C GLU A 60 -6.15 13.28 -9.79
N ASP A 61 -5.73 13.86 -8.67
CA ASP A 61 -6.11 15.23 -8.31
C ASP A 61 -5.63 16.26 -9.35
N ILE A 62 -4.41 16.10 -9.90
CA ILE A 62 -3.90 16.97 -10.97
C ILE A 62 -4.75 16.84 -12.23
N ILE A 63 -5.05 15.61 -12.65
CA ILE A 63 -5.86 15.35 -13.85
C ILE A 63 -7.26 15.94 -13.67
N GLN A 64 -7.90 15.73 -12.52
CA GLN A 64 -9.22 16.28 -12.24
C GLN A 64 -9.22 17.80 -12.24
N ASN A 65 -8.21 18.44 -11.62
CA ASN A 65 -8.05 19.89 -11.64
C ASN A 65 -7.84 20.44 -13.06
N TYR A 66 -7.06 19.73 -13.89
CA TYR A 66 -6.88 20.08 -15.29
C TYR A 66 -8.20 20.00 -16.07
N LEU A 67 -8.95 18.89 -15.93
CA LEU A 67 -10.21 18.66 -16.64
C LEU A 67 -11.35 19.62 -16.21
N THR A 68 -11.32 20.14 -15.00
CA THR A 68 -12.29 21.12 -14.49
C THR A 68 -11.95 22.57 -14.91
N ASN A 69 -10.77 22.81 -15.48
CA ASN A 69 -10.39 24.13 -15.93
C ASN A 69 -11.09 24.47 -17.26
N LYS A 70 -11.87 25.58 -17.29
CA LYS A 70 -12.62 26.03 -18.46
C LYS A 70 -11.75 26.22 -19.72
N LYS A 71 -10.49 26.69 -19.56
CA LYS A 71 -9.54 26.87 -20.65
C LYS A 71 -9.05 25.56 -21.27
N ALA A 72 -8.86 24.51 -20.44
CA ALA A 72 -8.43 23.18 -20.85
C ALA A 72 -9.58 22.35 -21.46
N ARG A 73 -10.82 22.80 -21.34
CA ARG A 73 -12.02 22.12 -21.85
C ARG A 73 -11.98 21.92 -23.38
N LYS A 74 -11.17 22.73 -24.11
CA LYS A 74 -10.94 22.59 -25.57
C LYS A 74 -9.96 21.42 -25.92
N SER A 75 -9.12 20.95 -25.03
CA SER A 75 -8.20 19.84 -25.29
C SER A 75 -8.93 18.48 -25.10
N SER A 76 -9.57 18.04 -26.18
CA SER A 76 -10.47 16.89 -26.17
C SER A 76 -9.79 15.54 -25.86
N LYS A 77 -8.52 15.35 -26.31
CA LYS A 77 -7.83 14.03 -26.26
C LYS A 77 -7.59 13.48 -24.85
N ILE A 78 -7.00 14.29 -23.95
CA ILE A 78 -6.71 13.83 -22.56
C ILE A 78 -8.00 13.52 -21.81
N ARG A 79 -9.04 14.34 -22.03
CA ARG A 79 -10.35 14.11 -21.41
C ARG A 79 -11.00 12.81 -21.89
N ILE A 80 -10.95 12.55 -23.20
CA ILE A 80 -11.49 11.32 -23.78
C ILE A 80 -10.72 10.12 -23.24
N LEU A 81 -9.38 10.18 -23.25
CA LEU A 81 -8.53 9.12 -22.71
C LEU A 81 -8.84 8.83 -21.24
N TYR A 82 -8.88 9.86 -20.39
CA TYR A 82 -9.20 9.69 -18.97
C TYR A 82 -10.60 9.12 -18.75
N LYS A 83 -11.60 9.62 -19.48
CA LYS A 83 -12.97 9.07 -19.44
C LYS A 83 -13.00 7.59 -19.86
N ASN A 84 -12.29 7.22 -20.91
CA ASN A 84 -12.22 5.84 -21.38
C ASN A 84 -11.54 4.93 -20.37
N ILE A 85 -10.45 5.39 -19.73
CA ILE A 85 -9.77 4.67 -18.63
C ILE A 85 -10.74 4.46 -17.46
N LEU A 86 -11.49 5.47 -17.04
CA LEU A 86 -12.47 5.34 -15.97
C LEU A 86 -13.60 4.37 -16.31
N ILE A 87 -14.14 4.44 -17.54
CA ILE A 87 -15.18 3.52 -18.01
C ILE A 87 -14.65 2.09 -18.02
N LEU A 88 -13.45 1.89 -18.58
CA LEU A 88 -12.81 0.58 -18.62
C LEU A 88 -12.56 0.03 -17.22
N ASN A 89 -12.00 0.85 -16.32
CA ASN A 89 -11.77 0.47 -14.92
C ASN A 89 -13.08 0.12 -14.20
N ASN A 90 -14.16 0.88 -14.43
CA ASN A 90 -15.46 0.57 -13.84
C ASN A 90 -16.11 -0.68 -14.43
N LYS A 91 -15.85 -0.98 -15.70
CA LYS A 91 -16.35 -2.19 -16.37
C LYS A 91 -15.60 -3.44 -15.90
N ILE A 92 -14.27 -3.38 -15.80
CA ILE A 92 -13.42 -4.53 -15.46
C ILE A 92 -13.38 -4.75 -13.93
N ASN A 93 -13.45 -3.68 -13.17
CA ASN A 93 -13.28 -3.69 -11.71
C ASN A 93 -14.39 -2.90 -11.00
N PRO A 94 -15.68 -3.26 -11.17
CA PRO A 94 -16.81 -2.46 -10.66
C PRO A 94 -16.79 -2.32 -9.12
N TYR A 95 -16.40 -3.38 -8.41
CA TYR A 95 -16.38 -3.44 -6.94
C TYR A 95 -14.99 -3.39 -6.34
N GLY A 96 -13.95 -3.10 -7.12
CA GLY A 96 -12.58 -3.12 -6.63
C GLY A 96 -11.96 -4.52 -6.47
N ILE A 97 -12.67 -5.58 -6.86
CA ILE A 97 -12.24 -6.99 -6.66
C ILE A 97 -10.89 -7.25 -7.33
N LEU A 98 -10.70 -6.79 -8.57
CA LEU A 98 -9.43 -6.98 -9.28
C LEU A 98 -8.26 -6.35 -8.52
N ALA A 99 -8.45 -5.16 -7.95
CA ALA A 99 -7.40 -4.51 -7.16
C ALA A 99 -7.14 -5.27 -5.85
N ILE A 100 -8.17 -5.82 -5.20
CA ILE A 100 -8.00 -6.69 -4.03
C ILE A 100 -7.21 -7.95 -4.40
N MET A 101 -7.57 -8.61 -5.50
CA MET A 101 -6.85 -9.78 -6.00
C MET A 101 -5.38 -9.44 -6.31
N THR A 102 -5.12 -8.30 -6.94
CA THR A 102 -3.75 -7.84 -7.23
C THR A 102 -2.95 -7.68 -5.94
N ILE A 103 -3.51 -7.02 -4.92
CA ILE A 103 -2.86 -6.86 -3.61
C ILE A 103 -2.54 -8.22 -3.01
N MET A 104 -3.52 -9.11 -2.92
CA MET A 104 -3.35 -10.43 -2.31
C MET A 104 -2.33 -11.28 -3.06
N THR A 105 -2.38 -11.29 -4.40
CA THR A 105 -1.41 -12.05 -5.22
C THR A 105 0.02 -11.56 -4.98
N ILE A 106 0.26 -10.25 -4.96
CA ILE A 106 1.59 -9.69 -4.74
C ILE A 106 2.07 -10.02 -3.32
N ILE A 107 1.22 -9.84 -2.31
CA ILE A 107 1.57 -10.15 -0.92
C ILE A 107 1.93 -11.63 -0.80
N ILE A 108 1.07 -12.54 -1.24
CA ILE A 108 1.32 -13.99 -1.15
C ILE A 108 2.61 -14.36 -1.88
N TYR A 109 2.79 -13.87 -3.12
CA TYR A 109 3.96 -14.18 -3.92
C TYR A 109 5.28 -13.84 -3.22
N TRP A 110 5.40 -12.62 -2.68
CA TRP A 110 6.63 -12.18 -2.02
C TRP A 110 6.82 -12.75 -0.62
N HIS A 111 5.76 -13.32 -0.01
CA HIS A 111 5.88 -14.00 1.28
C HIS A 111 6.18 -15.51 1.16
N ILE A 112 6.24 -16.05 -0.06
CA ILE A 112 6.78 -17.39 -0.28
C ILE A 112 8.29 -17.35 0.04
N PRO A 113 8.82 -18.22 0.94
CA PRO A 113 10.20 -18.14 1.39
C PRO A 113 11.24 -18.12 0.27
N THR A 114 11.05 -18.93 -0.77
CA THR A 114 11.96 -18.97 -1.92
C THR A 114 11.98 -17.66 -2.70
N GLN A 115 10.84 -17.00 -2.86
CA GLN A 115 10.75 -15.72 -3.58
C GLN A 115 11.34 -14.58 -2.75
N PHE A 116 11.04 -14.53 -1.47
CA PHE A 116 11.59 -13.54 -0.56
C PHE A 116 13.11 -13.67 -0.44
N ASN A 117 13.63 -14.88 -0.18
CA ASN A 117 15.06 -15.12 -0.12
C ASN A 117 15.77 -14.76 -1.43
N SER A 118 15.15 -15.05 -2.59
CA SER A 118 15.66 -14.63 -3.89
C SER A 118 15.67 -13.11 -4.05
N ALA A 119 14.70 -12.38 -3.48
CA ALA A 119 14.70 -10.92 -3.52
C ALA A 119 15.82 -10.34 -2.65
N VAL A 120 16.07 -10.90 -1.48
CA VAL A 120 17.17 -10.44 -0.60
C VAL A 120 18.54 -10.70 -1.22
N SER A 121 18.71 -11.79 -2.00
CA SER A 121 20.00 -12.16 -2.60
C SER A 121 20.27 -11.54 -3.96
N ASN A 122 19.27 -10.99 -4.64
CA ASN A 122 19.38 -10.48 -6.00
C ASN A 122 18.79 -9.09 -6.14
N ASN A 123 19.62 -8.14 -6.53
CA ASN A 123 19.25 -6.71 -6.63
C ASN A 123 18.06 -6.46 -7.58
N ILE A 124 18.00 -7.17 -8.71
CA ILE A 124 16.90 -7.01 -9.67
C ILE A 124 15.59 -7.50 -9.05
N ARG A 125 15.62 -8.64 -8.36
CA ARG A 125 14.48 -9.21 -7.64
C ARG A 125 14.03 -8.29 -6.50
N HIS A 126 14.96 -7.67 -5.79
CA HIS A 126 14.69 -6.70 -4.75
C HIS A 126 13.96 -5.47 -5.28
N ILE A 127 14.43 -4.89 -6.40
CA ILE A 127 13.75 -3.79 -7.09
C ILE A 127 12.35 -4.21 -7.56
N GLN A 128 12.20 -5.42 -8.10
CA GLN A 128 10.88 -5.94 -8.50
C GLN A 128 9.92 -6.05 -7.32
N MET A 129 10.40 -6.53 -6.19
CA MET A 129 9.61 -6.62 -4.96
C MET A 129 9.13 -5.23 -4.53
N HIS A 130 10.02 -4.26 -4.36
CA HIS A 130 9.65 -2.90 -3.95
C HIS A 130 8.72 -2.21 -4.95
N SER A 131 8.98 -2.36 -6.25
CA SER A 131 8.10 -1.83 -7.30
C SER A 131 6.70 -2.44 -7.22
N SER A 132 6.58 -3.71 -6.89
CA SER A 132 5.28 -4.36 -6.72
C SER A 132 4.51 -3.86 -5.50
N PHE A 133 5.19 -3.46 -4.41
CA PHE A 133 4.55 -2.80 -3.27
C PHE A 133 4.07 -1.39 -3.60
N ILE A 134 4.76 -0.66 -4.49
CA ILE A 134 4.23 0.60 -5.06
C ILE A 134 2.91 0.34 -5.82
N VAL A 135 2.83 -0.76 -6.59
CA VAL A 135 1.57 -1.17 -7.26
C VAL A 135 0.47 -1.50 -6.25
N ILE A 136 0.79 -2.15 -5.12
CA ILE A 136 -0.17 -2.36 -4.02
C ILE A 136 -0.74 -1.03 -3.54
N GLY A 137 0.10 -0.03 -3.29
CA GLY A 137 -0.35 1.29 -2.85
C GLY A 137 -1.29 1.97 -3.86
N ALA A 138 -0.98 1.89 -5.16
CA ALA A 138 -1.85 2.39 -6.23
C ALA A 138 -3.19 1.63 -6.28
N ALA A 139 -3.16 0.31 -6.15
CA ALA A 139 -4.36 -0.52 -6.08
C ALA A 139 -5.22 -0.19 -4.86
N PHE A 140 -4.59 0.02 -3.70
CA PHE A 140 -5.29 0.42 -2.47
C PHE A 140 -5.99 1.77 -2.62
N TYR A 141 -5.34 2.75 -3.26
CA TYR A 141 -6.00 4.01 -3.62
C TYR A 141 -7.24 3.78 -4.51
N THR A 142 -7.12 2.92 -5.52
CA THR A 142 -8.24 2.58 -6.42
C THR A 142 -9.41 1.96 -5.66
N ILE A 143 -9.14 1.06 -4.71
CA ILE A 143 -10.15 0.44 -3.84
C ILE A 143 -10.81 1.50 -2.95
N SER A 144 -10.02 2.40 -2.36
CA SER A 144 -10.54 3.45 -1.46
C SER A 144 -11.58 4.36 -2.11
N LYS A 145 -11.60 4.45 -3.43
CA LYS A 145 -12.60 5.19 -4.21
C LYS A 145 -13.89 4.42 -4.48
N LYS A 146 -13.86 3.11 -4.35
CA LYS A 146 -14.99 2.23 -4.70
C LYS A 146 -15.71 1.69 -3.48
N LEU A 147 -14.98 1.49 -2.40
CA LEU A 147 -15.51 0.95 -1.15
C LEU A 147 -16.06 2.07 -0.24
N SER A 148 -17.09 1.75 0.51
CA SER A 148 -17.54 2.59 1.62
C SER A 148 -16.50 2.61 2.75
N LYS A 149 -16.56 3.61 3.62
CA LYS A 149 -15.63 3.74 4.76
C LYS A 149 -15.62 2.47 5.63
N ILE A 150 -16.79 1.88 5.89
CA ILE A 150 -16.88 0.64 6.67
C ILE A 150 -16.19 -0.52 5.96
N GLN A 151 -16.41 -0.67 4.64
CA GLN A 151 -15.75 -1.74 3.87
C GLN A 151 -14.23 -1.58 3.86
N ILE A 152 -13.71 -0.35 3.77
CA ILE A 152 -12.27 -0.08 3.89
C ILE A 152 -11.75 -0.52 5.25
N VAL A 153 -12.46 -0.16 6.34
CA VAL A 153 -12.05 -0.55 7.70
C VAL A 153 -12.07 -2.07 7.86
N VAL A 154 -13.10 -2.76 7.35
CA VAL A 154 -13.16 -4.23 7.36
C VAL A 154 -11.99 -4.84 6.58
N LEU A 155 -11.65 -4.27 5.43
CA LEU A 155 -10.49 -4.72 4.64
C LEU A 155 -9.17 -4.54 5.41
N VAL A 156 -9.00 -3.40 6.09
CA VAL A 156 -7.81 -3.13 6.92
C VAL A 156 -7.72 -4.12 8.09
N ILE A 157 -8.85 -4.42 8.76
CA ILE A 157 -8.91 -5.46 9.80
C ILE A 157 -8.51 -6.82 9.23
N ALA A 158 -9.05 -7.21 8.07
CA ALA A 158 -8.74 -8.50 7.44
C ALA A 158 -7.23 -8.63 7.13
N ILE A 159 -6.62 -7.59 6.56
CA ILE A 159 -5.17 -7.55 6.31
C ILE A 159 -4.40 -7.63 7.64
N GLY A 160 -4.83 -6.88 8.65
CA GLY A 160 -4.24 -6.92 9.99
C GLY A 160 -4.30 -8.31 10.62
N LYS A 161 -5.43 -9.04 10.45
CA LYS A 161 -5.54 -10.44 10.95
C LYS A 161 -4.59 -11.39 10.25
N ILE A 162 -4.44 -11.27 8.92
CA ILE A 162 -3.47 -12.08 8.18
C ILE A 162 -2.05 -11.80 8.68
N ALA A 163 -1.68 -10.52 8.83
CA ALA A 163 -0.40 -10.13 9.37
C ALA A 163 -0.18 -10.68 10.79
N GLY A 164 -1.19 -10.55 11.68
CA GLY A 164 -1.12 -11.07 13.04
C GLY A 164 -0.96 -12.59 13.12
N ILE A 165 -1.69 -13.35 12.29
CA ILE A 165 -1.54 -14.81 12.19
C ILE A 165 -0.12 -15.18 11.72
N THR A 166 0.40 -14.48 10.71
CA THR A 166 1.79 -14.66 10.26
C THR A 166 2.77 -14.29 11.39
N GLY A 167 2.46 -13.25 12.15
CA GLY A 167 3.25 -12.86 13.32
C GLY A 167 3.30 -13.93 14.39
N PHE A 168 2.16 -14.54 14.74
CA PHE A 168 2.14 -15.70 15.65
C PHE A 168 2.98 -16.85 15.14
N TYR A 169 2.88 -17.17 13.84
CA TYR A 169 3.70 -18.19 13.22
C TYR A 169 5.20 -17.88 13.41
N PHE A 170 5.65 -16.66 13.14
CA PHE A 170 7.05 -16.26 13.32
C PHE A 170 7.55 -16.31 14.76
N THR A 171 6.67 -16.16 15.74
CA THR A 171 7.06 -16.28 17.16
C THR A 171 7.15 -17.73 17.67
N LEU A 172 6.58 -18.68 16.94
CA LEU A 172 6.47 -20.09 17.35
C LEU A 172 7.38 -21.04 16.58
N ILE A 173 8.00 -20.60 15.47
CA ILE A 173 8.88 -21.44 14.68
C ILE A 173 10.23 -21.65 15.37
N ASP A 174 10.78 -22.86 15.21
CA ASP A 174 12.09 -23.24 15.74
C ASP A 174 13.23 -23.04 14.75
N GLU A 175 12.91 -22.81 13.47
CA GLU A 175 13.86 -22.60 12.37
C GLU A 175 13.52 -21.36 11.56
N ALA A 176 14.56 -20.63 11.13
CA ALA A 176 14.39 -19.44 10.30
C ALA A 176 13.97 -19.82 8.87
N ILE A 177 12.76 -19.46 8.45
CA ILE A 177 12.24 -19.72 7.10
C ILE A 177 12.82 -18.78 6.05
N TYR A 178 13.17 -17.55 6.46
CA TYR A 178 13.90 -16.59 5.63
C TYR A 178 15.37 -16.62 6.01
N THR A 179 16.16 -17.32 5.22
CA THR A 179 17.53 -17.75 5.56
C THR A 179 18.54 -16.61 5.76
N TYR A 180 18.20 -15.42 5.28
CA TYR A 180 19.05 -14.21 5.47
C TYR A 180 18.90 -13.57 6.83
N TYR A 181 17.90 -13.96 7.62
CA TYR A 181 17.60 -13.37 8.92
C TYR A 181 17.61 -14.43 10.03
N SER A 182 18.09 -14.03 11.19
CA SER A 182 18.16 -14.93 12.33
C SER A 182 16.77 -15.30 12.88
N LEU A 183 16.67 -16.41 13.61
CA LEU A 183 15.44 -16.80 14.29
C LEU A 183 14.96 -15.72 15.28
N ILE A 184 15.90 -15.05 15.96
CA ILE A 184 15.58 -13.92 16.85
C ILE A 184 14.85 -12.80 16.09
N GLN A 185 15.32 -12.46 14.89
CA GLN A 185 14.67 -11.45 14.07
C GLN A 185 13.29 -11.88 13.56
N HIS A 186 13.06 -13.18 13.32
CA HIS A 186 11.71 -13.70 13.03
C HIS A 186 10.78 -13.47 14.23
N GLY A 187 11.20 -13.83 15.43
CA GLY A 187 10.42 -13.59 16.66
C GLY A 187 10.12 -12.11 16.89
N GLN A 188 11.10 -11.23 16.68
CA GLN A 188 10.91 -9.77 16.78
C GLN A 188 9.90 -9.26 15.74
N THR A 189 10.03 -9.69 14.49
CA THR A 189 9.10 -9.32 13.42
C THR A 189 7.69 -9.80 13.74
N GLY A 190 7.56 -11.05 14.19
CA GLY A 190 6.29 -11.64 14.60
C GLY A 190 5.62 -10.85 15.73
N THR A 191 6.38 -10.47 16.76
CA THR A 191 5.88 -9.65 17.86
C THR A 191 5.35 -8.29 17.38
N ILE A 192 6.09 -7.61 16.51
CA ILE A 192 5.65 -6.33 15.94
C ILE A 192 4.36 -6.50 15.11
N MET A 193 4.27 -7.54 14.29
CA MET A 193 3.06 -7.82 13.50
C MET A 193 1.83 -8.09 14.37
N ILE A 194 1.99 -8.80 15.49
CA ILE A 194 0.92 -9.03 16.48
C ILE A 194 0.49 -7.71 17.11
N ILE A 195 1.44 -6.88 17.53
CA ILE A 195 1.14 -5.55 18.10
C ILE A 195 0.40 -4.68 17.08
N MET A 196 0.83 -4.66 15.83
CA MET A 196 0.15 -3.93 14.75
C MET A 196 -1.29 -4.42 14.55
N MET A 197 -1.53 -5.73 14.54
CA MET A 197 -2.87 -6.30 14.48
C MET A 197 -3.75 -5.78 15.64
N MET A 198 -3.23 -5.83 16.88
CA MET A 198 -3.95 -5.34 18.05
C MET A 198 -4.27 -3.85 17.95
N MET A 199 -3.33 -3.03 17.49
CA MET A 199 -3.55 -1.60 17.28
C MET A 199 -4.64 -1.34 16.23
N ILE A 200 -4.63 -2.08 15.11
CA ILE A 200 -5.68 -1.99 14.09
C ILE A 200 -7.05 -2.30 14.72
N ASP A 201 -7.16 -3.35 15.53
CA ASP A 201 -8.42 -3.73 16.19
C ASP A 201 -8.90 -2.65 17.16
N ILE A 202 -8.02 -2.11 18.00
CA ILE A 202 -8.34 -1.09 19.01
C ILE A 202 -8.96 0.17 18.37
N PHE A 203 -8.49 0.57 17.20
CA PHE A 203 -9.03 1.76 16.50
C PHE A 203 -10.21 1.44 15.59
N SER A 204 -10.20 0.29 14.95
CA SER A 204 -11.15 -0.05 13.89
C SER A 204 -12.48 -0.57 14.42
N ILE A 205 -12.45 -1.40 15.47
CA ILE A 205 -13.67 -1.99 16.05
C ILE A 205 -14.60 -0.92 16.64
N PRO A 206 -14.12 0.01 17.50
CA PRO A 206 -14.96 1.10 18.00
C PRO A 206 -15.54 1.98 16.89
N TYR A 207 -14.75 2.23 15.82
CA TYR A 207 -15.23 2.99 14.68
C TYR A 207 -16.39 2.30 13.96
N ILE A 208 -16.34 0.98 13.77
CA ILE A 208 -17.44 0.22 13.16
C ILE A 208 -18.68 0.30 14.04
N ILE A 209 -18.53 0.04 15.35
CA ILE A 209 -19.63 0.09 16.31
C ILE A 209 -20.29 1.48 16.29
N TYR A 210 -19.48 2.54 16.43
CA TYR A 210 -19.99 3.92 16.35
C TYR A 210 -20.71 4.21 15.04
N SER A 211 -20.16 3.77 13.91
CA SER A 211 -20.75 4.00 12.60
C SER A 211 -22.07 3.26 12.41
N TYR A 212 -22.24 2.11 13.07
CA TYR A 212 -23.49 1.35 13.08
C TYR A 212 -24.56 2.03 13.94
N LEU A 213 -24.22 2.40 15.18
CA LEU A 213 -25.14 3.05 16.11
C LEU A 213 -25.64 4.42 15.62
N LYS A 214 -24.84 5.13 14.83
CA LYS A 214 -25.25 6.42 14.24
C LYS A 214 -26.28 6.28 13.11
N LYS A 215 -26.44 5.09 12.53
CA LYS A 215 -27.38 4.83 11.43
C LYS A 215 -28.73 4.27 11.91
N SER A 216 -28.77 3.75 13.14
CA SER A 216 -29.99 3.36 13.85
C SER A 216 -30.64 4.57 14.53
#